data_c7c923655c431663d59348fd16b593a3
#
_entry.id   c7c923655c431663d59348fd16b593a3
#
_cell.length_a   1.000
_cell.length_b   1.000
_cell.length_c   1.000
_cell.angle_alpha   90.00
_cell.angle_beta   90.00
_cell.angle_gamma   90.00
#
_symmetry.space_group_name_H-M   'P 1'
#
loop_
_entity.id
_entity.type
_entity.pdbx_description
1 polymer ?
#
loop_
_entity_poly.entity_id
_entity_poly.type
_entity_poly.pdbx_seq_one_letter_code
_entity_poly.pdbx_strand_id
1 'polypeptide(L)'
;MNIEALYQSFLECNSKVDIDSRSITKGSMFFGIKGENFDGNKFAKEALQKGAKIAITDSIDLVNKYRDNVVIVEDSLKTLQDLALFHRRNIKSKIIAITGSNGKTTSKELISSVLSSTFKTISTYGNQNNH
;
A
#
# COMPACT_ATOMS: atom_id res chain seq x y z
N MET A 1 15.81 -6.99 -4.31
CA MET A 1 14.83 -7.29 -5.40
C MET A 1 14.65 -6.01 -6.20
N ASN A 2 14.60 -6.07 -7.55
CA ASN A 2 14.38 -4.87 -8.33
C ASN A 2 12.87 -4.47 -8.30
N ILE A 3 12.57 -3.22 -8.59
CA ILE A 3 11.22 -2.67 -8.49
C ILE A 3 10.24 -3.30 -9.49
N GLU A 4 10.73 -3.69 -10.68
CA GLU A 4 9.91 -4.33 -11.69
C GLU A 4 9.41 -5.71 -11.22
N ALA A 5 10.28 -6.51 -10.61
CA ALA A 5 9.92 -7.82 -10.07
C ALA A 5 8.93 -7.67 -8.90
N LEU A 6 9.14 -6.68 -8.02
CA LEU A 6 8.20 -6.38 -6.94
C LEU A 6 6.84 -5.94 -7.50
N TYR A 7 6.86 -5.14 -8.57
CA TYR A 7 5.62 -4.69 -9.22
C TYR A 7 4.84 -5.83 -9.86
N GLN A 8 5.51 -6.81 -10.48
CA GLN A 8 4.83 -8.02 -10.97
C GLN A 8 4.16 -8.79 -9.81
N SER A 9 4.87 -8.98 -8.71
CA SER A 9 4.29 -9.59 -7.50
C SER A 9 3.10 -8.79 -6.95
N PHE A 10 3.16 -7.46 -6.99
CA PHE A 10 2.02 -6.60 -6.62
C PHE A 10 0.80 -6.81 -7.53
N LEU A 11 1.00 -6.91 -8.83
CA LEU A 11 -0.11 -7.21 -9.77
C LEU A 11 -0.73 -8.58 -9.47
N GLU A 12 0.10 -9.59 -9.18
CA GLU A 12 -0.35 -10.91 -8.76
C GLU A 12 -1.07 -10.92 -7.40
N CYS A 13 -0.86 -9.91 -6.57
CA CYS A 13 -1.58 -9.67 -5.32
C CYS A 13 -2.87 -8.87 -5.54
N ASN A 14 -3.48 -8.94 -6.73
CA ASN A 14 -4.67 -8.18 -7.13
C ASN A 14 -4.51 -6.66 -6.99
N SER A 15 -3.28 -6.16 -7.10
CA SER A 15 -2.93 -4.76 -6.88
C SER A 15 -3.41 -4.23 -5.52
N LYS A 16 -3.38 -5.06 -4.48
CA LYS A 16 -3.78 -4.72 -3.11
C LYS A 16 -2.61 -4.78 -2.16
N VAL A 17 -2.50 -3.73 -1.36
CA VAL A 17 -1.51 -3.59 -0.29
C VAL A 17 -2.23 -3.40 1.04
N ASP A 18 -1.79 -4.13 2.06
CA ASP A 18 -2.21 -3.95 3.44
C ASP A 18 -0.99 -3.66 4.34
N ILE A 19 -1.19 -2.79 5.31
CA ILE A 19 -0.18 -2.45 6.33
C ILE A 19 -0.67 -2.75 7.76
N ASP A 20 -1.93 -3.17 7.89
CA ASP A 20 -2.55 -3.53 9.16
C ASP A 20 -2.96 -5.01 9.14
N SER A 21 -2.30 -5.82 9.98
CA SER A 21 -2.57 -7.27 10.08
C SER A 21 -3.96 -7.62 10.60
N ARG A 22 -4.68 -6.66 11.18
CA ARG A 22 -6.05 -6.87 11.68
C ARG A 22 -7.09 -6.92 10.57
N SER A 23 -6.79 -6.28 9.42
CA SER A 23 -7.70 -6.13 8.28
C SER A 23 -7.07 -6.57 6.95
N ILE A 24 -6.58 -7.83 6.90
CA ILE A 24 -5.93 -8.36 5.71
C ILE A 24 -6.96 -8.67 4.61
N THR A 25 -6.70 -8.15 3.43
CA THR A 25 -7.40 -8.52 2.20
C THR A 25 -6.82 -9.83 1.66
N LYS A 26 -7.65 -10.85 1.42
CA LYS A 26 -7.17 -12.13 0.89
C LYS A 26 -6.44 -11.94 -0.44
N GLY A 27 -5.22 -12.48 -0.51
CA GLY A 27 -4.36 -12.40 -1.68
C GLY A 27 -3.59 -11.07 -1.82
N SER A 28 -3.64 -10.18 -0.83
CA SER A 28 -2.89 -8.92 -0.82
C SER A 28 -1.38 -9.10 -0.59
N MET A 29 -0.65 -8.03 -0.80
CA MET A 29 0.74 -7.85 -0.39
C MET A 29 0.76 -7.08 0.94
N PHE A 30 1.27 -7.69 1.99
CA PHE A 30 1.42 -7.04 3.30
C PHE A 30 2.77 -6.36 3.41
N PHE A 31 2.80 -5.13 3.94
CA PHE A 31 4.05 -4.44 4.30
C PHE A 31 4.17 -4.30 5.81
N GLY A 32 5.22 -4.89 6.38
CA GLY A 32 5.59 -4.72 7.78
C GLY A 32 6.35 -3.41 7.96
N ILE A 33 5.63 -2.32 8.23
CA ILE A 33 6.23 -0.98 8.40
C ILE A 33 6.61 -0.78 9.85
N LYS A 34 7.82 -0.26 10.08
CA LYS A 34 8.32 0.13 11.39
C LYS A 34 8.07 1.61 11.64
N GLY A 35 7.40 1.94 12.73
CA GLY A 35 7.22 3.30 13.26
C GLY A 35 8.02 3.51 14.53
N GLU A 36 7.92 4.71 15.12
CA GLU A 36 8.66 5.06 16.35
C GLU A 36 8.35 4.14 17.54
N ASN A 37 7.09 3.78 17.73
CA ASN A 37 6.61 2.97 18.86
C ASN A 37 6.00 1.62 18.43
N PHE A 38 6.11 1.26 17.16
CA PHE A 38 5.43 0.10 16.60
C PHE A 38 6.30 -0.57 15.53
N ASP A 39 6.37 -1.88 15.57
CA ASP A 39 7.10 -2.67 14.59
C ASP A 39 6.15 -3.63 13.85
N GLY A 40 5.75 -3.22 12.65
CA GLY A 40 4.84 -3.96 11.79
C GLY A 40 5.42 -5.29 11.29
N ASN A 41 6.74 -5.45 11.29
CA ASN A 41 7.40 -6.69 10.88
C ASN A 41 6.93 -7.90 11.72
N LYS A 42 6.68 -7.69 13.01
CA LYS A 42 6.21 -8.73 13.93
C LYS A 42 4.90 -9.38 13.50
N PHE A 43 4.11 -8.71 12.69
CA PHE A 43 2.80 -9.15 12.22
C PHE A 43 2.81 -9.77 10.83
N ALA A 44 3.96 -9.85 10.16
CA ALA A 44 4.06 -10.46 8.82
C ALA A 44 3.56 -11.91 8.80
N LYS A 45 3.89 -12.70 9.84
CA LYS A 45 3.37 -14.07 10.00
C LYS A 45 1.85 -14.11 10.11
N GLU A 46 1.29 -13.26 10.95
CA GLU A 46 -0.16 -13.17 11.17
C GLU A 46 -0.87 -12.76 9.87
N ALA A 47 -0.31 -11.78 9.14
CA ALA A 47 -0.85 -11.35 7.85
C ALA A 47 -0.90 -12.49 6.83
N LEU A 48 0.17 -13.29 6.71
CA LEU A 48 0.19 -14.48 5.84
C LEU A 48 -0.85 -15.52 6.27
N GLN A 49 -1.00 -15.78 7.58
CA GLN A 49 -2.01 -16.70 8.10
C GLN A 49 -3.44 -16.23 7.84
N LYS A 50 -3.68 -14.91 7.79
CA LYS A 50 -4.97 -14.31 7.47
C LYS A 50 -5.25 -14.20 5.96
N GLY A 51 -4.29 -14.60 5.13
CA GLY A 51 -4.48 -14.71 3.69
C GLY A 51 -3.77 -13.69 2.83
N ALA A 52 -2.83 -12.90 3.36
CA ALA A 52 -1.88 -12.18 2.53
C ALA A 52 -1.08 -13.18 1.67
N LYS A 53 -0.87 -12.87 0.40
CA LYS A 53 -0.11 -13.74 -0.52
C LYS A 53 1.39 -13.62 -0.27
N ILE A 54 1.87 -12.41 0.01
CA ILE A 54 3.29 -12.08 0.22
C ILE A 54 3.39 -11.09 1.37
N ALA A 55 4.43 -11.19 2.19
CA ALA A 55 4.79 -10.20 3.19
C ALA A 55 6.16 -9.58 2.87
N ILE A 56 6.21 -8.26 2.82
CA ILE A 56 7.43 -7.46 2.66
C ILE A 56 7.86 -6.98 4.05
N THR A 57 9.11 -7.20 4.41
CA THR A 57 9.65 -6.90 5.74
C THR A 57 11.12 -6.50 5.66
N ASP A 58 11.58 -5.65 6.58
CA ASP A 58 13.00 -5.32 6.78
C ASP A 58 13.62 -6.09 7.97
N SER A 59 12.89 -7.08 8.51
CA SER A 59 13.37 -7.95 9.59
C SER A 59 13.80 -9.33 9.07
N ILE A 60 15.05 -9.67 9.34
CA ILE A 60 15.68 -10.94 8.92
C ILE A 60 15.16 -12.17 9.68
N ASP A 61 14.62 -11.97 10.89
CA ASP A 61 14.22 -13.05 11.79
C ASP A 61 13.09 -13.92 11.24
N LEU A 62 12.37 -13.44 10.24
CA LEU A 62 11.22 -14.12 9.64
C LEU A 62 11.58 -15.07 8.50
N VAL A 63 12.80 -14.97 7.95
CA VAL A 63 13.23 -15.73 6.74
C VAL A 63 13.24 -17.24 6.97
N ASN A 64 13.63 -17.68 8.14
CA ASN A 64 13.88 -19.10 8.39
C ASN A 64 12.61 -19.96 8.38
N LYS A 65 11.44 -19.38 8.49
CA LYS A 65 10.18 -20.11 8.68
C LYS A 65 9.17 -19.96 7.52
N TYR A 66 9.31 -18.93 6.67
CA TYR A 66 8.33 -18.60 5.62
C TYR A 66 9.00 -18.18 4.31
N ARG A 67 10.00 -18.96 3.86
CA ARG A 67 10.89 -18.62 2.72
C ARG A 67 10.17 -18.20 1.44
N ASP A 68 9.05 -18.82 1.12
CA ASP A 68 8.41 -18.65 -0.18
C ASP A 68 7.46 -17.45 -0.25
N ASN A 69 7.03 -16.92 0.89
CA ASN A 69 6.04 -15.87 0.97
C ASN A 69 6.52 -14.59 1.68
N VAL A 70 7.80 -14.56 2.08
CA VAL A 70 8.41 -13.40 2.74
C VAL A 70 9.52 -12.84 1.87
N VAL A 71 9.46 -11.56 1.60
CA VAL A 71 10.48 -10.80 0.87
C VAL A 71 11.16 -9.84 1.83
N ILE A 72 12.48 -9.96 1.95
CA ILE A 72 13.29 -9.07 2.76
C ILE A 72 13.76 -7.90 1.90
N VAL A 73 13.60 -6.71 2.45
CA VAL A 73 14.05 -5.44 1.87
C VAL A 73 14.89 -4.68 2.91
N GLU A 74 15.63 -3.67 2.49
CA GLU A 74 16.42 -2.82 3.40
C GLU A 74 15.52 -1.92 4.26
N ASP A 75 14.45 -1.39 3.68
CA ASP A 75 13.48 -0.50 4.30
C ASP A 75 12.09 -0.75 3.68
N SER A 76 11.17 -1.25 4.49
CA SER A 76 9.82 -1.58 4.06
C SER A 76 9.01 -0.35 3.66
N LEU A 77 9.15 0.78 4.37
CA LEU A 77 8.45 2.01 4.07
C LEU A 77 8.94 2.61 2.75
N LYS A 78 10.26 2.70 2.59
CA LYS A 78 10.88 3.19 1.34
C LYS A 78 10.47 2.31 0.16
N THR A 79 10.47 1.00 0.34
CA THR A 79 10.07 0.04 -0.71
C THR A 79 8.60 0.23 -1.11
N LEU A 80 7.72 0.47 -0.14
CA LEU A 80 6.30 0.77 -0.41
C LEU A 80 6.15 2.07 -1.20
N GLN A 81 6.88 3.12 -0.83
CA GLN A 81 6.87 4.40 -1.54
C GLN A 81 7.37 4.25 -2.98
N ASP A 82 8.45 3.51 -3.19
CA ASP A 82 9.01 3.25 -4.51
C ASP A 82 8.05 2.42 -5.38
N LEU A 83 7.38 1.42 -4.79
CA LEU A 83 6.33 0.65 -5.46
C LEU A 83 5.15 1.54 -5.87
N ALA A 84 4.70 2.42 -4.98
CA ALA A 84 3.62 3.35 -5.26
C ALA A 84 3.99 4.32 -6.40
N LEU A 85 5.22 4.86 -6.38
CA LEU A 85 5.74 5.73 -7.43
C LEU A 85 5.84 5.00 -8.77
N PHE A 86 6.33 3.75 -8.76
CA PHE A 86 6.42 2.92 -9.95
C PHE A 86 5.03 2.60 -10.51
N HIS A 87 4.10 2.21 -9.67
CA HIS A 87 2.70 1.99 -10.04
C HIS A 87 2.09 3.25 -10.64
N ARG A 88 2.28 4.41 -10.00
CA ARG A 88 1.79 5.70 -10.50
C ARG A 88 2.29 6.02 -11.91
N ARG A 89 3.54 5.70 -12.22
CA ARG A 89 4.12 5.93 -13.55
C ARG A 89 3.56 4.98 -14.62
N ASN A 90 3.09 3.82 -14.21
CA ASN A 90 2.53 2.80 -15.12
C ASN A 90 1.02 2.92 -15.34
N ILE A 91 0.30 3.69 -14.53
CA ILE A 91 -1.13 3.93 -14.73
C ILE A 91 -1.38 5.24 -15.49
N LYS A 92 -2.39 5.22 -16.38
CA LYS A 92 -2.77 6.38 -17.20
C LYS A 92 -3.82 7.28 -16.54
N SER A 93 -4.23 6.98 -15.31
CA SER A 93 -5.25 7.77 -14.60
C SER A 93 -4.78 9.20 -14.37
N LYS A 94 -5.66 10.16 -14.62
CA LYS A 94 -5.44 11.57 -14.28
C LYS A 94 -5.56 11.74 -12.76
N ILE A 95 -4.71 12.59 -12.18
CA ILE A 95 -4.75 12.93 -10.76
C ILE A 95 -5.08 14.40 -10.62
N ILE A 96 -6.01 14.70 -9.73
CA ILE A 96 -6.33 16.05 -9.29
C ILE A 96 -5.91 16.15 -7.83
N ALA A 97 -4.94 17.02 -7.54
CA ALA A 97 -4.50 17.29 -6.18
C ALA A 97 -5.13 18.61 -5.70
N ILE A 98 -5.63 18.60 -4.47
CA ILE A 98 -6.27 19.76 -3.84
C ILE A 98 -5.46 20.12 -2.60
N THR A 99 -4.96 21.35 -2.57
CA THR A 99 -4.25 21.91 -1.42
C THR A 99 -4.91 23.21 -0.97
N GLY A 100 -4.64 23.64 0.25
CA GLY A 100 -5.19 24.87 0.84
C GLY A 100 -5.33 24.74 2.36
N SER A 101 -5.49 25.85 3.05
CA SER A 101 -5.70 25.90 4.51
C SER A 101 -7.10 25.39 4.90
N ASN A 102 -8.14 25.77 4.15
CA ASN A 102 -9.54 25.42 4.43
C ASN A 102 -10.24 24.86 3.19
N GLY A 103 -11.34 24.14 3.39
CA GLY A 103 -12.24 23.69 2.32
C GLY A 103 -11.76 22.52 1.47
N LYS A 104 -10.57 21.95 1.73
CA LYS A 104 -10.02 20.81 0.94
C LYS A 104 -10.99 19.63 0.82
N THR A 105 -11.54 19.19 1.96
CA THR A 105 -12.46 18.04 2.00
C THR A 105 -13.74 18.35 1.22
N THR A 106 -14.35 19.52 1.43
CA THR A 106 -15.55 19.93 0.71
C THR A 106 -15.31 20.01 -0.79
N SER A 107 -14.21 20.67 -1.21
CA SER A 107 -13.83 20.74 -2.63
C SER A 107 -13.58 19.36 -3.24
N LYS A 108 -12.94 18.45 -2.51
CA LYS A 108 -12.72 17.07 -2.93
C LYS A 108 -14.05 16.34 -3.16
N GLU A 109 -14.99 16.44 -2.23
CA GLU A 109 -16.30 15.79 -2.34
C GLU A 109 -17.10 16.34 -3.53
N LEU A 110 -17.12 17.65 -3.72
CA LEU A 110 -17.83 18.29 -4.85
C LEU A 110 -17.21 17.86 -6.19
N ILE A 111 -15.89 17.92 -6.34
CA ILE A 111 -15.19 17.52 -7.56
C ILE A 111 -15.42 16.02 -7.82
N SER A 112 -15.33 15.19 -6.79
CA SER A 112 -15.56 13.75 -6.91
C SER A 112 -16.99 13.45 -7.37
N SER A 113 -17.98 14.14 -6.81
CA SER A 113 -19.39 14.00 -7.19
C SER A 113 -19.61 14.33 -8.66
N VAL A 114 -19.09 15.47 -9.11
CA VAL A 114 -19.22 15.91 -10.52
C VAL A 114 -18.51 14.93 -11.46
N LEU A 115 -17.28 14.55 -11.16
CA LEU A 115 -16.51 13.66 -12.04
C LEU A 115 -17.09 12.25 -12.10
N SER A 116 -17.64 11.75 -11.00
CA SER A 116 -18.23 10.40 -10.94
C SER A 116 -19.48 10.24 -11.82
N SER A 117 -20.10 11.34 -12.24
CA SER A 117 -21.22 11.29 -13.19
C SER A 117 -20.79 10.82 -14.60
N THR A 118 -19.53 10.97 -14.96
CA THR A 118 -19.02 10.70 -16.31
C THR A 118 -17.81 9.77 -16.32
N PHE A 119 -17.01 9.77 -15.26
CA PHE A 119 -15.75 9.02 -15.18
C PHE A 119 -15.76 8.04 -14.01
N LYS A 120 -15.03 6.92 -14.15
CA LYS A 120 -14.71 6.07 -13.01
C LYS A 120 -13.72 6.82 -12.11
N THR A 121 -14.23 7.40 -11.04
CA THR A 121 -13.50 8.28 -10.14
C THR A 121 -13.25 7.59 -8.79
N ILE A 122 -12.05 7.79 -8.24
CA ILE A 122 -11.66 7.37 -6.89
C ILE A 122 -11.16 8.62 -6.18
N SER A 123 -11.61 8.86 -4.97
CA SER A 123 -11.11 9.94 -4.11
C SER A 123 -10.59 9.39 -2.79
N THR A 124 -9.68 10.12 -2.15
CA THR A 124 -9.21 9.78 -0.80
C THR A 124 -10.36 9.83 0.20
N TYR A 125 -10.43 8.82 1.08
CA TYR A 125 -11.45 8.77 2.12
C TYR A 125 -11.08 9.70 3.28
N GLY A 126 -12.04 10.51 3.72
CA GLY A 126 -11.87 11.41 4.87
C GLY A 126 -10.71 12.41 4.69
N ASN A 127 -10.05 12.72 5.79
CA ASN A 127 -8.93 13.66 5.88
C ASN A 127 -7.59 12.91 6.06
N GLN A 128 -7.27 12.02 5.14
CA GLN A 128 -6.01 11.28 5.16
C GLN A 128 -4.87 12.18 4.66
N ASN A 129 -4.35 13.01 5.54
CA ASN A 129 -3.19 13.88 5.28
C ASN A 129 -1.88 13.25 5.78
N ASN A 130 -1.79 11.93 5.83
CA ASN A 130 -0.62 11.25 6.36
C ASN A 130 0.44 11.07 5.27
N HIS A 131 1.68 11.19 5.74
CA HIS A 131 2.95 11.21 5.02
C HIS A 131 3.18 10.07 4.07
#